data_61db083175329eeda02695c7ff053018
#
_entry.id   61db083175329eeda02695c7ff053018
#
_cell.length_a   1.000
_cell.length_b   1.000
_cell.length_c   1.000
_cell.angle_alpha   90.00
_cell.angle_beta   90.00
_cell.angle_gamma   90.00
#
_symmetry.space_group_name_H-M   'P 1'
#
loop_
_entity.id
_entity.type
_entity.pdbx_description
1 polymer ?
#
loop_
_entity_poly.entity_id
_entity_poly.type
_entity_poly.pdbx_seq_one_letter_code
_entity_poly.pdbx_strand_id
1 'polypeptide(L)'
;MTRDGTTAPMGTADLHLHTLASDGTAGVVEILEHVDANTDLDLIAITDHDRIDAAVAARAIARDRGLRAEVIVGEEVSSLGGHVLALFVEERIRPLRTLSATIAEIHGAGGIAIPAHPLVPYPLCAQGWVLRRLLDDPDPAARPDGLETFNPTSLGKPWHRRVVRFADDNGLAHVGNSDAHALADIGQGWTTFPGRTAAELRHAIETGTTEHGGTFHETAGQLGTFGNQLRKRGRDARDEVAGRVRRDGTGRDHGYPGGRLRPPRYETEADPGTGERR
;
A
#
# COMPACT_ATOMS: atom_id res chain seq x y z
N MET A 1 22.48 1.88 19.27
CA MET A 1 22.89 1.10 20.46
C MET A 1 22.35 1.81 21.69
N THR A 2 21.41 1.19 22.38
CA THR A 2 20.99 1.64 23.71
C THR A 2 22.17 1.47 24.68
N ARG A 3 22.23 2.28 25.75
CA ARG A 3 23.35 2.23 26.75
C ARG A 3 23.54 0.87 27.42
N ASP A 4 22.67 -0.10 27.25
CA ASP A 4 22.69 -1.44 27.85
C ASP A 4 23.10 -2.57 26.89
N GLY A 5 23.55 -2.29 25.68
CA GLY A 5 23.99 -3.34 24.74
C GLY A 5 22.89 -4.26 24.22
N THR A 6 21.63 -4.03 24.57
CA THR A 6 20.48 -4.73 23.99
C THR A 6 20.21 -4.16 22.61
N THR A 7 20.24 -5.00 21.59
CA THR A 7 19.74 -4.65 20.24
C THR A 7 18.27 -4.27 20.36
N ALA A 8 17.87 -3.17 19.73
CA ALA A 8 16.43 -2.82 19.66
C ALA A 8 15.65 -4.02 19.09
N PRO A 9 14.42 -4.26 19.59
CA PRO A 9 13.59 -5.29 18.99
C PRO A 9 13.37 -4.99 17.51
N MET A 10 13.36 -6.03 16.67
CA MET A 10 13.06 -5.90 15.27
C MET A 10 11.56 -6.12 15.05
N GLY A 11 10.92 -5.18 14.40
CA GLY A 11 9.52 -5.26 13.97
C GLY A 11 9.39 -5.75 12.55
N THR A 12 8.18 -6.19 12.19
CA THR A 12 7.82 -6.66 10.86
C THR A 12 6.56 -5.95 10.35
N ALA A 13 6.56 -5.56 9.09
CA ALA A 13 5.44 -4.87 8.46
C ALA A 13 5.17 -5.40 7.05
N ASP A 14 3.88 -5.51 6.68
CA ASP A 14 3.46 -5.72 5.30
C ASP A 14 2.68 -4.48 4.84
N LEU A 15 3.28 -3.69 3.95
CA LEU A 15 2.83 -2.35 3.62
C LEU A 15 2.10 -2.25 2.27
N HIS A 16 1.68 -3.40 1.70
CA HIS A 16 1.03 -3.44 0.41
C HIS A 16 -0.05 -4.52 0.37
N LEU A 17 -1.26 -4.13 0.81
CA LEU A 17 -2.42 -5.03 0.91
C LEU A 17 -3.63 -4.41 0.21
N HIS A 18 -4.36 -5.24 -0.54
CA HIS A 18 -5.58 -4.87 -1.25
C HIS A 18 -6.82 -5.50 -0.66
N THR A 19 -7.91 -4.71 -0.60
CA THR A 19 -9.22 -5.15 -0.10
C THR A 19 -10.23 -5.29 -1.23
N LEU A 20 -11.45 -5.74 -0.90
CA LEU A 20 -12.60 -5.69 -1.81
C LEU A 20 -12.92 -4.27 -2.31
N ALA A 21 -12.40 -3.23 -1.67
CA ALA A 21 -12.60 -1.85 -2.11
C ALA A 21 -11.88 -1.57 -3.44
N SER A 22 -10.74 -2.21 -3.71
CA SER A 22 -10.07 -2.18 -5.00
C SER A 22 -10.16 -3.54 -5.72
N ASP A 23 -9.11 -4.30 -5.82
CA ASP A 23 -9.04 -5.56 -6.57
C ASP A 23 -8.64 -6.77 -5.71
N GLY A 24 -8.59 -6.62 -4.39
CA GLY A 24 -8.48 -7.72 -3.47
C GLY A 24 -9.75 -8.58 -3.38
N THR A 25 -9.65 -9.72 -2.69
CA THR A 25 -10.73 -10.70 -2.56
C THR A 25 -11.30 -10.79 -1.15
N ALA A 26 -10.75 -10.06 -0.17
CA ALA A 26 -11.17 -10.06 1.23
C ALA A 26 -11.60 -8.67 1.69
N GLY A 27 -12.55 -8.60 2.61
CA GLY A 27 -12.96 -7.36 3.26
C GLY A 27 -12.00 -6.95 4.37
N VAL A 28 -12.11 -5.69 4.81
CA VAL A 28 -11.26 -5.13 5.87
C VAL A 28 -11.26 -6.00 7.14
N VAL A 29 -12.44 -6.42 7.59
CA VAL A 29 -12.56 -7.22 8.83
C VAL A 29 -11.87 -8.57 8.69
N GLU A 30 -12.06 -9.24 7.55
CA GLU A 30 -11.44 -10.53 7.27
C GLU A 30 -9.90 -10.43 7.23
N ILE A 31 -9.36 -9.35 6.63
CA ILE A 31 -7.91 -9.07 6.63
C ILE A 31 -7.40 -8.87 8.06
N LEU A 32 -8.06 -8.02 8.84
CA LEU A 32 -7.65 -7.73 10.21
C LEU A 32 -7.67 -8.98 11.10
N GLU A 33 -8.73 -9.80 11.02
CA GLU A 33 -8.85 -11.06 11.76
C GLU A 33 -7.79 -12.07 11.31
N HIS A 34 -7.50 -12.15 10.00
CA HIS A 34 -6.45 -13.01 9.48
C HIS A 34 -5.06 -12.59 9.98
N VAL A 35 -4.74 -11.30 9.92
CA VAL A 35 -3.45 -10.77 10.40
C VAL A 35 -3.26 -11.06 11.88
N ASP A 36 -4.27 -10.82 12.69
CA ASP A 36 -4.20 -11.02 14.15
C ASP A 36 -4.02 -12.49 14.54
N ALA A 37 -4.72 -13.40 13.82
CA ALA A 37 -4.75 -14.82 14.13
C ALA A 37 -3.63 -15.65 13.46
N ASN A 38 -3.12 -15.23 12.30
CA ASN A 38 -2.31 -16.10 11.44
C ASN A 38 -0.93 -15.52 11.06
N THR A 39 -0.59 -14.32 11.52
CA THR A 39 0.71 -13.69 11.23
C THR A 39 1.38 -13.15 12.47
N ASP A 40 2.69 -12.89 12.38
CA ASP A 40 3.46 -12.20 13.42
C ASP A 40 3.77 -10.74 13.04
N LEU A 41 3.04 -10.18 12.05
CA LEU A 41 3.22 -8.80 11.63
C LEU A 41 2.89 -7.82 12.75
N ASP A 42 3.78 -6.88 13.05
CA ASP A 42 3.53 -5.79 14.00
C ASP A 42 2.71 -4.66 13.35
N LEU A 43 2.89 -4.46 12.04
CA LEU A 43 2.24 -3.41 11.27
C LEU A 43 1.71 -3.94 9.93
N ILE A 44 0.60 -3.37 9.48
CA ILE A 44 0.14 -3.52 8.10
C ILE A 44 -0.24 -2.17 7.51
N ALA A 45 -0.18 -2.02 6.20
CA ALA A 45 -0.84 -0.94 5.49
C ALA A 45 -1.88 -1.49 4.51
N ILE A 46 -3.08 -0.92 4.54
CA ILE A 46 -4.06 -1.12 3.48
C ILE A 46 -3.78 -0.06 2.42
N THR A 47 -3.57 -0.50 1.19
CA THR A 47 -3.11 0.34 0.07
C THR A 47 -3.92 0.08 -1.19
N ASP A 48 -5.23 0.11 -1.07
CA ASP A 48 -6.15 -0.04 -2.21
C ASP A 48 -5.84 0.96 -3.32
N HIS A 49 -6.04 0.56 -4.58
CA HIS A 49 -5.79 1.42 -5.73
C HIS A 49 -6.63 2.70 -5.69
N ASP A 50 -5.93 3.84 -5.73
CA ASP A 50 -6.49 5.18 -5.88
C ASP A 50 -7.58 5.54 -4.85
N ARG A 51 -7.50 4.97 -3.62
CA ARG A 51 -8.47 5.22 -2.54
C ARG A 51 -7.94 4.85 -1.15
N ILE A 52 -8.40 5.55 -0.12
CA ILE A 52 -7.95 5.35 1.28
C ILE A 52 -9.06 4.97 2.26
N ASP A 53 -10.32 4.92 1.80
CA ASP A 53 -11.47 4.73 2.70
C ASP A 53 -11.43 3.42 3.47
N ALA A 54 -11.00 2.31 2.82
CA ALA A 54 -10.82 1.03 3.50
C ALA A 54 -9.67 1.07 4.52
N ALA A 55 -8.56 1.75 4.21
CA ALA A 55 -7.44 1.91 5.13
C ALA A 55 -7.82 2.71 6.38
N VAL A 56 -8.57 3.81 6.23
CA VAL A 56 -9.10 4.60 7.35
C VAL A 56 -10.04 3.76 8.21
N ALA A 57 -10.94 2.99 7.58
CA ALA A 57 -11.84 2.09 8.30
C ALA A 57 -11.07 0.98 9.04
N ALA A 58 -10.07 0.36 8.39
CA ALA A 58 -9.23 -0.67 8.99
C ALA A 58 -8.53 -0.17 10.25
N ARG A 59 -7.91 1.01 10.20
CA ARG A 59 -7.25 1.63 11.35
C ARG A 59 -8.23 1.87 12.51
N ALA A 60 -9.42 2.36 12.21
CA ALA A 60 -10.44 2.59 13.23
C ALA A 60 -10.88 1.27 13.89
N ILE A 61 -11.20 0.25 13.10
CA ILE A 61 -11.63 -1.06 13.58
C ILE A 61 -10.52 -1.73 14.41
N ALA A 62 -9.28 -1.69 13.95
CA ALA A 62 -8.14 -2.28 14.66
C ALA A 62 -7.96 -1.65 16.05
N ARG A 63 -8.06 -0.32 16.13
CA ARG A 63 -8.00 0.41 17.41
C ARG A 63 -9.16 0.06 18.32
N ASP A 64 -10.39 0.09 17.81
CA ASP A 64 -11.60 -0.19 18.59
C ASP A 64 -11.62 -1.61 19.15
N ARG A 65 -11.08 -2.57 18.40
CA ARG A 65 -10.97 -3.98 18.80
C ARG A 65 -9.72 -4.29 19.61
N GLY A 66 -8.75 -3.38 19.69
CA GLY A 66 -7.48 -3.58 20.38
C GLY A 66 -6.62 -4.68 19.75
N LEU A 67 -6.61 -4.76 18.41
CA LEU A 67 -5.83 -5.78 17.69
C LEU A 67 -4.33 -5.53 17.87
N ARG A 68 -3.54 -6.59 17.75
CA ARG A 68 -2.10 -6.55 17.97
C ARG A 68 -1.37 -5.72 16.91
N ALA A 69 -1.70 -5.93 15.64
CA ALA A 69 -1.06 -5.21 14.54
C ALA A 69 -1.59 -3.78 14.42
N GLU A 70 -0.68 -2.81 14.35
CA GLU A 70 -1.03 -1.41 14.06
C GLU A 70 -1.30 -1.23 12.57
N VAL A 71 -2.33 -0.45 12.21
CA VAL A 71 -2.72 -0.20 10.82
C VAL A 71 -2.29 1.18 10.39
N ILE A 72 -1.45 1.22 9.35
CA ILE A 72 -1.04 2.43 8.63
C ILE A 72 -2.06 2.70 7.52
N VAL A 73 -2.51 3.95 7.42
CA VAL A 73 -3.32 4.39 6.27
C VAL A 73 -2.41 4.62 5.09
N GLY A 74 -2.71 3.96 4.00
CA GLY A 74 -1.99 4.08 2.75
C GLY A 74 -2.89 4.00 1.53
N GLU A 75 -2.29 4.14 0.37
CA GLU A 75 -2.92 4.10 -0.94
C GLU A 75 -1.89 3.65 -1.98
N GLU A 76 -2.23 2.76 -2.90
CA GLU A 76 -1.43 2.54 -4.09
C GLU A 76 -1.90 3.47 -5.21
N VAL A 77 -1.17 4.56 -5.42
CA VAL A 77 -1.53 5.59 -6.38
C VAL A 77 -1.11 5.22 -7.79
N SER A 78 -2.05 5.22 -8.73
CA SER A 78 -1.80 5.02 -10.15
C SER A 78 -1.24 6.29 -10.79
N SER A 79 0.09 6.37 -10.98
CA SER A 79 0.73 7.47 -11.70
C SER A 79 0.99 7.12 -13.18
N LEU A 80 1.31 8.14 -14.01
CA LEU A 80 1.70 7.94 -15.42
C LEU A 80 3.10 7.31 -15.56
N GLY A 81 3.86 7.20 -14.47
CA GLY A 81 5.21 6.64 -14.47
C GLY A 81 5.36 5.33 -13.71
N GLY A 82 4.28 4.79 -13.16
CA GLY A 82 4.22 3.58 -12.34
C GLY A 82 3.40 3.78 -11.08
N HIS A 83 3.13 2.71 -10.37
CA HIS A 83 2.45 2.74 -9.07
C HIS A 83 3.37 3.24 -7.96
N VAL A 84 2.79 3.91 -6.97
CA VAL A 84 3.48 4.41 -5.79
C VAL A 84 2.64 4.12 -4.56
N LEU A 85 3.22 3.49 -3.57
CA LEU A 85 2.62 3.41 -2.24
C LEU A 85 2.77 4.78 -1.57
N ALA A 86 1.65 5.40 -1.26
CA ALA A 86 1.54 6.57 -0.40
C ALA A 86 1.23 6.07 1.01
N LEU A 87 2.20 6.09 1.90
CA LEU A 87 2.04 5.62 3.28
C LEU A 87 1.89 6.81 4.23
N PHE A 88 1.18 6.61 5.35
CA PHE A 88 0.96 7.65 6.38
C PHE A 88 0.19 8.88 5.85
N VAL A 89 -0.72 8.68 4.92
CA VAL A 89 -1.58 9.74 4.36
C VAL A 89 -2.95 9.73 5.04
N GLU A 90 -3.55 10.91 5.20
CA GLU A 90 -4.89 11.06 5.78
C GLU A 90 -5.93 11.49 4.74
N GLU A 91 -5.48 11.84 3.54
CA GLU A 91 -6.30 12.25 2.41
C GLU A 91 -5.86 11.52 1.15
N ARG A 92 -6.80 11.28 0.24
CA ARG A 92 -6.56 10.62 -1.03
C ARG A 92 -5.62 11.44 -1.90
N ILE A 93 -4.61 10.78 -2.47
CA ILE A 93 -3.70 11.37 -3.45
C ILE A 93 -4.32 11.29 -4.86
N ARG A 94 -4.13 12.32 -5.68
CA ARG A 94 -4.72 12.36 -7.01
C ARG A 94 -4.01 11.44 -8.00
N PRO A 95 -4.72 10.48 -8.61
CA PRO A 95 -4.13 9.58 -9.59
C PRO A 95 -3.89 10.24 -10.96
N LEU A 96 -3.23 9.52 -11.85
CA LEU A 96 -2.97 9.87 -13.24
C LEU A 96 -2.20 11.19 -13.42
N ARG A 97 -1.27 11.46 -12.51
CA ARG A 97 -0.28 12.53 -12.62
C ARG A 97 1.08 11.94 -13.00
N THR A 98 2.05 12.80 -13.32
CA THR A 98 3.44 12.34 -13.46
C THR A 98 3.93 11.75 -12.14
N LEU A 99 4.86 10.80 -12.19
CA LEU A 99 5.39 10.16 -10.99
C LEU A 99 6.01 11.19 -10.03
N SER A 100 6.77 12.18 -10.53
CA SER A 100 7.32 13.27 -9.72
C SER A 100 6.24 14.11 -9.02
N ALA A 101 5.18 14.48 -9.74
CA ALA A 101 4.09 15.24 -9.16
C ALA A 101 3.26 14.43 -8.16
N THR A 102 3.17 13.10 -8.33
CA THR A 102 2.52 12.21 -7.37
C THR A 102 3.34 12.12 -6.08
N ILE A 103 4.65 11.91 -6.18
CA ILE A 103 5.55 11.85 -5.02
C ILE A 103 5.54 13.18 -4.26
N ALA A 104 5.64 14.31 -4.97
CA ALA A 104 5.56 15.63 -4.33
C ALA A 104 4.22 15.88 -3.62
N GLU A 105 3.10 15.38 -4.16
CA GLU A 105 1.79 15.47 -3.50
C GLU A 105 1.73 14.58 -2.24
N ILE A 106 2.31 13.37 -2.27
CA ILE A 106 2.43 12.49 -1.10
C ILE A 106 3.22 13.17 0.01
N HIS A 107 4.38 13.75 -0.30
CA HIS A 107 5.19 14.50 0.67
C HIS A 107 4.47 15.73 1.19
N GLY A 108 3.75 16.46 0.31
CA GLY A 108 2.92 17.59 0.71
C GLY A 108 1.79 17.23 1.67
N ALA A 109 1.30 15.99 1.63
CA ALA A 109 0.35 15.42 2.57
C ALA A 109 1.02 14.86 3.85
N GLY A 110 2.34 14.98 3.97
CA GLY A 110 3.11 14.43 5.09
C GLY A 110 3.34 12.92 5.01
N GLY A 111 3.09 12.30 3.86
CA GLY A 111 3.27 10.87 3.61
C GLY A 111 4.71 10.48 3.25
N ILE A 112 4.91 9.18 3.06
CA ILE A 112 6.12 8.53 2.54
C ILE A 112 5.78 7.93 1.17
N ALA A 113 6.66 8.09 0.18
CA ALA A 113 6.47 7.65 -1.19
C ALA A 113 7.40 6.49 -1.55
N ILE A 114 6.84 5.30 -1.80
CA ILE A 114 7.57 4.09 -2.19
C ILE A 114 7.07 3.61 -3.56
N PRO A 115 7.83 3.77 -4.67
CA PRO A 115 7.50 3.15 -5.95
C PRO A 115 7.33 1.63 -5.79
N ALA A 116 6.12 1.13 -6.17
CA ALA A 116 5.74 -0.25 -6.03
C ALA A 116 6.29 -1.11 -7.20
N HIS A 117 6.65 -2.38 -6.90
CA HIS A 117 7.15 -3.40 -7.86
C HIS A 117 7.95 -2.84 -9.04
N PRO A 118 8.97 -1.97 -8.82
CA PRO A 118 9.67 -1.23 -9.87
C PRO A 118 10.55 -2.14 -10.74
N LEU A 119 10.97 -1.62 -11.90
CA LEU A 119 11.87 -2.25 -12.87
C LEU A 119 11.35 -3.50 -13.57
N VAL A 120 10.19 -4.02 -13.19
CA VAL A 120 9.52 -5.10 -13.94
C VAL A 120 9.06 -4.51 -15.28
N PRO A 121 9.30 -5.18 -16.44
CA PRO A 121 8.91 -4.66 -17.76
C PRO A 121 7.41 -4.85 -18.00
N TYR A 122 6.62 -4.22 -17.19
CA TYR A 122 5.17 -4.28 -17.18
C TYR A 122 4.59 -2.86 -17.05
N PRO A 123 3.46 -2.56 -17.71
CA PRO A 123 2.74 -1.32 -17.49
C PRO A 123 2.45 -1.10 -16.02
N LEU A 124 2.53 0.14 -15.54
CA LEU A 124 2.35 0.54 -14.15
C LEU A 124 3.53 0.21 -13.21
N CYS A 125 4.63 -0.33 -13.73
CA CYS A 125 5.88 -0.48 -12.99
C CYS A 125 6.87 0.63 -13.39
N ALA A 126 7.38 1.37 -12.41
CA ALA A 126 8.35 2.45 -12.66
C ALA A 126 9.64 1.89 -13.25
N GLN A 127 10.01 2.36 -14.43
CA GLN A 127 11.21 1.91 -15.13
C GLN A 127 12.46 2.64 -14.65
N GLY A 128 13.64 2.02 -14.77
CA GLY A 128 14.89 2.56 -14.21
C GLY A 128 15.30 3.95 -14.77
N TRP A 129 14.90 4.30 -16.00
CA TRP A 129 15.14 5.64 -16.53
C TRP A 129 14.21 6.69 -15.88
N VAL A 130 12.98 6.30 -15.51
CA VAL A 130 12.04 7.16 -14.78
C VAL A 130 12.57 7.42 -13.37
N LEU A 131 12.96 6.34 -12.67
CA LEU A 131 13.49 6.46 -11.31
C LEU A 131 14.77 7.30 -11.27
N ARG A 132 15.71 7.09 -12.19
CA ARG A 132 16.91 7.94 -12.28
C ARG A 132 16.56 9.41 -12.45
N ARG A 133 15.60 9.72 -13.33
CA ARG A 133 15.15 11.09 -13.54
C ARG A 133 14.57 11.73 -12.26
N LEU A 134 13.88 10.95 -11.41
CA LEU A 134 13.41 11.44 -10.12
C LEU A 134 14.55 11.73 -9.15
N LEU A 135 15.56 10.86 -9.11
CA LEU A 135 16.74 11.04 -8.26
C LEU A 135 17.59 12.25 -8.69
N ASP A 136 17.61 12.56 -9.97
CA ASP A 136 18.28 13.73 -10.56
C ASP A 136 17.40 15.00 -10.47
N ASP A 137 16.14 14.92 -10.02
CA ASP A 137 15.25 16.07 -9.90
C ASP A 137 15.81 17.08 -8.89
N PRO A 138 15.90 18.38 -9.27
CA PRO A 138 16.36 19.42 -8.33
C PRO A 138 15.42 19.61 -7.16
N ASP A 139 14.12 19.27 -7.29
CA ASP A 139 13.16 19.30 -6.20
C ASP A 139 13.27 18.02 -5.34
N PRO A 140 13.77 18.10 -4.10
CA PRO A 140 13.84 16.94 -3.24
C PRO A 140 12.48 16.33 -2.92
N ALA A 141 11.39 17.12 -2.99
CA ALA A 141 10.04 16.61 -2.76
C ALA A 141 9.56 15.65 -3.87
N ALA A 142 10.25 15.61 -5.02
CA ALA A 142 9.95 14.68 -6.11
C ALA A 142 10.68 13.33 -5.99
N ARG A 143 11.59 13.18 -5.00
CA ARG A 143 12.42 11.96 -4.84
C ARG A 143 11.70 10.94 -3.95
N PRO A 144 11.74 9.63 -4.31
CA PRO A 144 11.16 8.60 -3.46
C PRO A 144 11.98 8.39 -2.18
N ASP A 145 11.32 7.99 -1.09
CA ASP A 145 11.95 7.68 0.20
C ASP A 145 12.60 6.29 0.21
N GLY A 146 12.10 5.37 -0.61
CA GLY A 146 12.60 4.02 -0.74
C GLY A 146 12.08 3.36 -2.01
N LEU A 147 12.30 2.06 -2.13
CA LEU A 147 11.76 1.21 -3.19
C LEU A 147 11.15 -0.06 -2.61
N GLU A 148 10.08 -0.55 -3.21
CA GLU A 148 9.63 -1.92 -2.98
C GLU A 148 10.65 -2.88 -3.61
N THR A 149 11.64 -3.28 -2.83
CA THR A 149 12.75 -4.12 -3.27
C THR A 149 12.41 -5.60 -3.25
N PHE A 150 11.38 -6.00 -2.50
CA PHE A 150 10.82 -7.34 -2.55
C PHE A 150 9.30 -7.29 -2.77
N ASN A 151 8.86 -8.05 -3.77
CA ASN A 151 7.46 -8.34 -4.06
C ASN A 151 7.40 -9.80 -4.51
N PRO A 152 6.57 -10.68 -3.90
CA PRO A 152 6.61 -12.12 -4.11
C PRO A 152 6.09 -12.57 -5.46
N THR A 153 5.58 -11.66 -6.30
CA THR A 153 5.04 -12.01 -7.62
C THR A 153 6.06 -12.74 -8.49
N SER A 154 5.63 -13.82 -9.13
CA SER A 154 6.50 -14.60 -10.02
C SER A 154 7.05 -13.80 -11.19
N LEU A 155 6.32 -12.78 -11.66
CA LEU A 155 6.77 -11.84 -12.69
C LEU A 155 7.93 -10.96 -12.22
N GLY A 156 7.95 -10.58 -10.94
CA GLY A 156 9.00 -9.75 -10.34
C GLY A 156 10.29 -10.52 -10.05
N LYS A 157 10.20 -11.83 -9.81
CA LYS A 157 11.33 -12.67 -9.38
C LYS A 157 12.61 -12.52 -10.24
N PRO A 158 12.57 -12.52 -11.58
CA PRO A 158 13.77 -12.32 -12.40
C PRO A 158 14.44 -10.95 -12.23
N TRP A 159 13.67 -9.96 -11.77
CA TRP A 159 14.11 -8.56 -11.64
C TRP A 159 14.54 -8.18 -10.24
N HIS A 160 14.23 -8.99 -9.22
CA HIS A 160 14.48 -8.74 -7.82
C HIS A 160 15.92 -8.24 -7.56
N ARG A 161 16.95 -8.99 -8.00
CA ARG A 161 18.35 -8.58 -7.81
C ARG A 161 18.69 -7.22 -8.43
N ARG A 162 17.99 -6.85 -9.50
CA ARG A 162 18.19 -5.56 -10.18
C ARG A 162 17.56 -4.44 -9.37
N VAL A 163 16.41 -4.68 -8.77
CA VAL A 163 15.72 -3.71 -7.90
C VAL A 163 16.54 -3.45 -6.64
N VAL A 164 16.99 -4.51 -5.95
CA VAL A 164 17.87 -4.42 -4.77
C VAL A 164 19.11 -3.60 -5.09
N ARG A 165 19.85 -3.97 -6.14
CA ARG A 165 21.05 -3.22 -6.55
C ARG A 165 20.74 -1.76 -6.87
N PHE A 166 19.61 -1.48 -7.51
CA PHE A 166 19.23 -0.10 -7.81
C PHE A 166 18.99 0.70 -6.52
N ALA A 167 18.36 0.12 -5.51
CA ALA A 167 18.15 0.76 -4.21
C ALA A 167 19.50 1.00 -3.50
N ASP A 168 20.37 -0.01 -3.44
CA ASP A 168 21.72 0.08 -2.86
C ASP A 168 22.55 1.20 -3.51
N ASP A 169 22.63 1.21 -4.85
CA ASP A 169 23.43 2.17 -5.62
C ASP A 169 22.95 3.62 -5.44
N ASN A 170 21.71 3.83 -5.00
CA ASN A 170 21.10 5.15 -4.86
C ASN A 170 20.74 5.52 -3.41
N GLY A 171 21.08 4.68 -2.43
CA GLY A 171 20.83 4.95 -1.01
C GLY A 171 19.36 5.04 -0.64
N LEU A 172 18.49 4.27 -1.33
CA LEU A 172 17.06 4.23 -1.07
C LEU A 172 16.73 3.17 -0.03
N ALA A 173 15.75 3.44 0.83
CA ALA A 173 15.28 2.47 1.80
C ALA A 173 14.72 1.21 1.11
N HIS A 174 14.99 0.04 1.70
CA HIS A 174 14.48 -1.23 1.22
C HIS A 174 13.14 -1.52 1.87
N VAL A 175 12.10 -1.76 1.06
CA VAL A 175 10.77 -2.13 1.53
C VAL A 175 10.37 -3.45 0.88
N GLY A 176 9.96 -4.43 1.68
CA GLY A 176 9.42 -5.70 1.22
C GLY A 176 7.95 -5.79 1.58
N ASN A 177 7.12 -6.25 0.65
CA ASN A 177 5.69 -6.37 0.86
C ASN A 177 5.13 -7.57 0.10
N SER A 178 3.90 -7.97 0.45
CA SER A 178 3.24 -9.09 -0.20
C SER A 178 2.48 -8.72 -1.47
N ASP A 179 2.03 -7.48 -1.61
CA ASP A 179 1.07 -7.07 -2.67
C ASP A 179 -0.16 -8.01 -2.66
N ALA A 180 -0.64 -8.32 -1.43
CA ALA A 180 -1.62 -9.35 -1.21
C ALA A 180 -3.00 -8.95 -1.70
N HIS A 181 -3.56 -9.79 -2.57
CA HIS A 181 -4.92 -9.70 -3.08
C HIS A 181 -5.83 -10.79 -2.49
N ALA A 182 -5.27 -11.74 -1.76
CA ALA A 182 -5.98 -12.77 -1.03
C ALA A 182 -5.36 -12.98 0.36
N LEU A 183 -6.14 -13.46 1.33
CA LEU A 183 -5.67 -13.67 2.70
C LEU A 183 -4.41 -14.54 2.78
N ALA A 184 -4.32 -15.56 1.95
CA ALA A 184 -3.18 -16.49 1.93
C ALA A 184 -1.85 -15.84 1.48
N ASP A 185 -1.92 -14.69 0.83
CA ASP A 185 -0.74 -13.98 0.31
C ASP A 185 -0.16 -13.01 1.36
N ILE A 186 -0.94 -12.63 2.38
CA ILE A 186 -0.54 -11.67 3.43
C ILE A 186 0.69 -12.20 4.17
N GLY A 187 1.73 -11.34 4.27
CA GLY A 187 2.98 -11.69 4.93
C GLY A 187 3.92 -12.57 4.11
N GLN A 188 3.65 -12.84 2.83
CA GLN A 188 4.59 -13.54 1.95
C GLN A 188 5.81 -12.66 1.57
N GLY A 189 5.66 -11.33 1.68
CA GLY A 189 6.72 -10.35 1.67
C GLY A 189 6.55 -9.41 2.84
N TRP A 190 7.65 -8.98 3.46
CA TRP A 190 7.64 -8.10 4.62
C TRP A 190 8.85 -7.18 4.68
N THR A 191 8.69 -6.08 5.40
CA THR A 191 9.75 -5.16 5.80
C THR A 191 10.13 -5.43 7.24
N THR A 192 11.43 -5.55 7.54
CA THR A 192 11.96 -5.55 8.92
C THR A 192 12.54 -4.18 9.24
N PHE A 193 12.39 -3.75 10.51
CA PHE A 193 12.87 -2.45 10.96
C PHE A 193 13.17 -2.43 12.46
N PRO A 194 14.07 -1.56 12.95
CA PRO A 194 14.30 -1.35 14.37
C PRO A 194 13.06 -0.72 15.03
N GLY A 195 12.50 -1.40 16.03
CA GLY A 195 11.26 -0.99 16.70
C GLY A 195 10.06 -1.88 16.37
N ARG A 196 8.84 -1.47 16.74
CA ARG A 196 7.59 -2.21 16.51
C ARG A 196 6.38 -1.30 16.23
N THR A 197 6.57 0.00 16.19
CA THR A 197 5.49 0.99 16.01
C THR A 197 5.55 1.66 14.64
N ALA A 198 4.43 2.22 14.20
CA ALA A 198 4.35 2.96 12.94
C ALA A 198 5.32 4.17 12.90
N ALA A 199 5.54 4.83 14.04
CA ALA A 199 6.49 5.94 14.12
C ALA A 199 7.95 5.47 13.96
N GLU A 200 8.30 4.32 14.54
CA GLU A 200 9.65 3.72 14.38
C GLU A 200 9.87 3.21 12.96
N LEU A 201 8.86 2.61 12.33
CA LEU A 201 8.94 2.24 10.91
C LEU A 201 9.16 3.45 10.02
N ARG A 202 8.39 4.52 10.22
CA ARG A 202 8.58 5.79 9.48
C ARG A 202 10.02 6.26 9.60
N HIS A 203 10.53 6.36 10.82
CA HIS A 203 11.91 6.76 11.07
C HIS A 203 12.93 5.82 10.39
N ALA A 204 12.67 4.51 10.42
CA ALA A 204 13.54 3.52 9.78
C ALA A 204 13.58 3.68 8.25
N ILE A 205 12.44 3.97 7.60
CA ILE A 205 12.40 4.28 6.17
C ILE A 205 13.19 5.57 5.89
N GLU A 206 12.92 6.65 6.63
CA GLU A 206 13.59 7.95 6.47
C GLU A 206 15.11 7.87 6.69
N THR A 207 15.59 6.93 7.49
CA THR A 207 17.02 6.72 7.78
C THR A 207 17.66 5.57 7.00
N GLY A 208 16.88 4.87 6.14
CA GLY A 208 17.39 3.76 5.34
C GLY A 208 17.83 2.54 6.17
N THR A 209 17.17 2.30 7.32
CA THR A 209 17.51 1.18 8.23
C THR A 209 16.51 0.03 8.16
N THR A 210 15.68 0.02 7.12
CA THR A 210 14.75 -1.07 6.80
C THR A 210 15.43 -2.14 5.92
N GLU A 211 14.98 -3.38 6.07
CA GLU A 211 15.37 -4.50 5.21
C GLU A 211 14.11 -5.22 4.71
N HIS A 212 14.21 -5.87 3.57
CA HIS A 212 13.15 -6.68 3.02
C HIS A 212 13.35 -8.17 3.31
N GLY A 213 12.24 -8.90 3.45
CA GLY A 213 12.18 -10.35 3.52
C GLY A 213 11.03 -10.90 2.70
N GLY A 214 11.03 -12.20 2.47
CA GLY A 214 9.89 -12.82 1.81
C GLY A 214 10.19 -14.13 1.08
N THR A 215 9.10 -14.73 0.58
CA THR A 215 9.15 -15.97 -0.21
C THR A 215 8.38 -15.76 -1.52
N PHE A 216 9.02 -16.05 -2.65
CA PHE A 216 8.36 -15.92 -3.95
C PHE A 216 7.27 -16.95 -4.14
N HIS A 217 6.13 -16.53 -4.68
CA HIS A 217 5.04 -17.43 -5.05
C HIS A 217 5.49 -18.46 -6.10
N GLU A 218 4.92 -19.67 -6.02
CA GLU A 218 5.03 -20.64 -7.10
C GLU A 218 4.16 -20.21 -8.28
N THR A 219 4.69 -20.39 -9.50
CA THR A 219 4.16 -19.81 -10.75
C THR A 219 2.74 -20.29 -11.13
N ALA A 220 2.29 -21.45 -10.59
CA ALA A 220 1.08 -22.11 -11.05
C ALA A 220 -0.24 -21.44 -10.62
N GLY A 221 -0.25 -20.67 -9.52
CA GLY A 221 -1.47 -20.08 -8.94
C GLY A 221 -1.82 -18.66 -9.44
N GLN A 222 -0.88 -17.92 -9.99
CA GLN A 222 -1.03 -16.47 -10.24
C GLN A 222 -1.75 -16.08 -11.54
N LEU A 223 -1.84 -16.95 -12.54
CA LEU A 223 -2.41 -16.60 -13.85
C LEU A 223 -3.90 -16.27 -13.81
N GLY A 224 -4.66 -16.89 -12.90
CA GLY A 224 -6.09 -16.63 -12.74
C GLY A 224 -6.40 -15.29 -12.06
N THR A 225 -5.63 -14.95 -11.06
CA THR A 225 -5.76 -13.72 -10.27
C THR A 225 -5.47 -12.49 -11.14
N PHE A 226 -4.42 -12.57 -11.95
CA PHE A 226 -3.98 -11.50 -12.84
C PHE A 226 -5.02 -11.07 -13.89
N GLY A 227 -5.75 -12.03 -14.49
CA GLY A 227 -6.81 -11.72 -15.45
C GLY A 227 -7.99 -10.97 -14.84
N ASN A 228 -8.32 -11.25 -13.59
CA ASN A 228 -9.40 -10.57 -12.86
C ASN A 228 -8.99 -9.16 -12.43
N GLN A 229 -7.74 -8.99 -11.97
CA GLN A 229 -7.17 -7.69 -11.62
C GLN A 229 -7.18 -6.73 -12.81
N LEU A 230 -6.71 -7.16 -13.98
CA LEU A 230 -6.72 -6.33 -15.20
C LEU A 230 -8.14 -5.88 -15.59
N ARG A 231 -9.13 -6.74 -15.45
CA ARG A 231 -10.52 -6.39 -15.78
C ARG A 231 -11.10 -5.37 -14.79
N LYS A 232 -10.77 -5.48 -13.51
CA LYS A 232 -11.25 -4.57 -12.46
C LYS A 232 -10.57 -3.22 -12.61
N ARG A 233 -9.24 -3.18 -12.76
CA ARG A 233 -8.45 -1.95 -13.01
C ARG A 233 -8.92 -1.21 -14.27
N GLY A 234 -9.24 -1.94 -15.34
CA GLY A 234 -9.78 -1.34 -16.57
C GLY A 234 -11.14 -0.67 -16.37
N ARG A 235 -11.98 -1.19 -15.48
CA ARG A 235 -13.27 -0.55 -15.11
C ARG A 235 -13.03 0.70 -14.27
N ASP A 236 -12.20 0.61 -13.23
CA ASP A 236 -11.95 1.70 -12.29
C ASP A 236 -11.29 2.89 -12.99
N ALA A 237 -10.30 2.65 -13.87
CA ALA A 237 -9.68 3.69 -14.70
C ALA A 237 -10.69 4.34 -15.67
N ARG A 238 -11.61 3.56 -16.23
CA ARG A 238 -12.67 4.07 -17.11
C ARG A 238 -13.66 4.97 -16.35
N ASP A 239 -14.02 4.58 -15.14
CA ASP A 239 -14.94 5.32 -14.27
C ASP A 239 -14.30 6.62 -13.79
N GLU A 240 -12.99 6.60 -13.45
CA GLU A 240 -12.23 7.80 -13.09
C GLU A 240 -12.14 8.79 -14.26
N VAL A 241 -11.83 8.33 -15.48
CA VAL A 241 -11.79 9.18 -16.67
C VAL A 241 -13.19 9.74 -16.98
N ALA A 242 -14.23 8.92 -16.89
CA ALA A 242 -15.62 9.37 -17.11
C ALA A 242 -16.05 10.41 -16.06
N GLY A 243 -15.61 10.27 -14.80
CA GLY A 243 -15.83 11.23 -13.73
C GLY A 243 -15.17 12.59 -14.01
N ARG A 244 -13.94 12.59 -14.57
CA ARG A 244 -13.22 13.82 -14.96
C ARG A 244 -13.92 14.56 -16.11
N VAL A 245 -14.32 13.84 -17.15
CA VAL A 245 -15.01 14.43 -18.30
C VAL A 245 -16.34 15.07 -17.90
N ARG A 246 -17.07 14.48 -16.95
CA ARG A 246 -18.32 15.07 -16.43
C ARG A 246 -18.11 16.33 -15.60
N ARG A 247 -16.96 16.48 -14.93
CA ARG A 247 -16.64 17.70 -14.16
C ARG A 247 -16.36 18.90 -15.05
N ASP A 248 -15.67 18.72 -16.16
CA ASP A 248 -15.27 19.81 -17.06
C ASP A 248 -16.45 20.43 -17.82
N GLY A 249 -17.62 19.73 -17.88
CA GLY A 249 -18.79 20.17 -18.67
C GLY A 249 -19.83 21.01 -17.93
N THR A 250 -19.88 21.03 -16.59
CA THR A 250 -21.03 21.60 -15.88
C THR A 250 -20.73 22.56 -14.73
N GLY A 251 -19.48 22.71 -14.30
CA GLY A 251 -19.13 23.59 -13.17
C GLY A 251 -19.84 23.26 -11.84
N ARG A 252 -20.63 22.19 -11.78
CA ARG A 252 -21.29 21.72 -10.57
C ARG A 252 -20.54 20.51 -10.06
N ASP A 253 -20.21 20.56 -8.80
CA ASP A 253 -19.66 19.44 -8.04
C ASP A 253 -20.79 18.38 -7.91
N HIS A 254 -20.97 17.60 -8.97
CA HIS A 254 -21.79 16.41 -8.90
C HIS A 254 -20.95 15.38 -8.16
N GLY A 255 -21.15 15.36 -6.82
CA GLY A 255 -20.46 14.53 -5.86
C GLY A 255 -19.87 13.29 -6.47
N TYR A 256 -18.55 13.32 -6.60
CA TYR A 256 -17.77 12.14 -6.76
C TYR A 256 -18.31 11.08 -5.79
N PRO A 257 -18.29 9.77 -6.10
CA PRO A 257 -18.52 8.76 -5.07
C PRO A 257 -17.45 8.79 -3.95
N GLY A 258 -16.80 9.90 -3.73
CA GLY A 258 -15.85 10.31 -2.72
C GLY A 258 -16.19 11.63 -2.03
N GLY A 259 -17.29 12.28 -2.36
CA GLY A 259 -17.82 13.41 -1.58
C GLY A 259 -18.40 12.87 -0.28
N ARG A 260 -17.69 13.07 0.85
CA ARG A 260 -18.01 12.58 2.20
C ARG A 260 -18.76 11.26 2.13
N LEU A 261 -18.04 10.19 1.83
CA LEU A 261 -18.58 8.84 1.93
C LEU A 261 -19.13 8.68 3.34
N ARG A 262 -20.44 8.50 3.46
CA ARG A 262 -20.92 7.73 4.60
C ARG A 262 -20.10 6.46 4.54
N PRO A 263 -19.35 6.13 5.62
CA PRO A 263 -18.62 4.87 5.65
C PRO A 263 -19.61 3.79 5.22
N PRO A 264 -19.25 2.87 4.33
CA PRO A 264 -20.09 1.72 4.07
C PRO A 264 -20.45 1.18 5.45
N ARG A 265 -21.72 0.89 5.70
CA ARG A 265 -22.14 0.22 6.91
C ARG A 265 -21.47 -1.14 6.84
N TYR A 266 -20.30 -1.26 7.43
CA TYR A 266 -19.74 -2.54 7.77
C TYR A 266 -20.71 -3.09 8.81
N GLU A 267 -21.56 -4.03 8.41
CA GLU A 267 -22.52 -4.67 9.29
C GLU A 267 -21.73 -5.29 10.44
N THR A 268 -21.80 -4.66 11.58
CA THR A 268 -21.46 -5.29 12.86
C THR A 268 -22.63 -6.23 13.11
N GLU A 269 -22.61 -7.43 12.56
CA GLU A 269 -23.54 -8.46 12.94
C GLU A 269 -23.27 -8.88 14.38
N ALA A 270 -24.02 -8.33 15.28
CA ALA A 270 -24.50 -8.95 16.51
C ALA A 270 -25.67 -8.12 17.01
N ASP A 271 -26.84 -8.32 16.46
CA ASP A 271 -28.08 -8.03 17.16
C ASP A 271 -28.41 -9.25 18.05
N PRO A 272 -28.22 -9.21 19.38
CA PRO A 272 -28.76 -10.23 20.25
C PRO A 272 -30.25 -9.97 20.38
N GLY A 273 -31.04 -10.75 19.64
CA GLY A 273 -32.47 -10.70 19.64
C GLY A 273 -33.07 -10.48 21.02
N THR A 274 -33.84 -9.42 21.13
CA THR A 274 -34.79 -9.18 22.23
C THR A 274 -35.87 -10.26 22.20
N GLY A 275 -35.62 -11.30 22.97
CA GLY A 275 -36.63 -12.29 23.32
C GLY A 275 -37.57 -11.74 24.41
N GLU A 276 -38.59 -10.99 24.05
CA GLU A 276 -39.77 -10.90 24.89
C GLU A 276 -40.51 -12.21 24.86
N ARG A 277 -40.55 -12.89 26.01
CA ARG A 277 -41.56 -13.91 26.29
C ARG A 277 -42.42 -13.43 27.43
N ARG A 278 -43.70 -13.52 27.19
CA ARG A 278 -44.74 -13.51 28.20
C ARG A 278 -44.61 -14.68 29.19
#